data_97ea44cdbdc324c1916db00658c5d045
#
_entry.id   97ea44cdbdc324c1916db00658c5d045
#
_cell.length_a   1.000
_cell.length_b   1.000
_cell.length_c   1.000
_cell.angle_alpha   90.00
_cell.angle_beta   90.00
_cell.angle_gamma   90.00
#
_symmetry.space_group_name_H-M   'P 1'
#
loop_
_entity.id
_entity.type
_entity.pdbx_description
1 polymer ?
#
loop_
_entity_poly.entity_id
_entity_poly.type
_entity_poly.pdbx_seq_one_letter_code
_entity_poly.pdbx_strand_id
1 'polypeptide(L)'
;MTENKIVEEQVIMVLKTIYDPELPVNIYELGLIYFVKLKKSLKSDTEFFVNVEMTVTSPNCPAIESLPEDIKEAVEKLVSVVKCDVEVTFDPPWDRSFMSEEAQLELGFL
;
A
#
# COMPACT_ATOMS: atom_id res chain seq x y z
N MET A 1 -3.25 16.36 11.97
CA MET A 1 -2.97 15.55 13.11
C MET A 1 -3.94 14.44 13.25
N THR A 2 -5.06 14.62 13.99
CA THR A 2 -5.99 13.52 14.20
C THR A 2 -6.58 13.02 12.90
N GLU A 3 -6.96 13.94 11.99
CA GLU A 3 -7.55 13.53 10.72
C GLU A 3 -6.55 12.86 9.81
N ASN A 4 -5.31 13.34 9.76
CA ASN A 4 -4.27 12.69 8.98
C ASN A 4 -4.09 11.24 9.42
N LYS A 5 -4.07 11.02 10.73
CA LYS A 5 -3.87 9.69 11.26
C LYS A 5 -5.06 8.78 10.95
N ILE A 6 -6.27 9.31 11.04
CA ILE A 6 -7.47 8.54 10.72
C ILE A 6 -7.47 8.12 9.25
N VAL A 7 -7.17 9.06 8.36
CA VAL A 7 -7.13 8.77 6.92
C VAL A 7 -6.00 7.80 6.61
N GLU A 8 -4.84 7.97 7.24
CA GLU A 8 -3.73 7.05 7.05
C GLU A 8 -4.13 5.64 7.45
N GLU A 9 -4.80 5.49 8.60
CA GLU A 9 -5.26 4.18 9.04
C GLU A 9 -6.28 3.57 8.07
N GLN A 10 -7.16 4.40 7.52
CA GLN A 10 -8.11 3.94 6.52
C GLN A 10 -7.41 3.44 5.26
N VAL A 11 -6.39 4.16 4.82
CA VAL A 11 -5.60 3.74 3.66
C VAL A 11 -4.92 2.40 3.94
N ILE A 12 -4.31 2.27 5.12
CA ILE A 12 -3.65 1.03 5.51
C ILE A 12 -4.65 -0.14 5.54
N MET A 13 -5.85 0.09 6.07
CA MET A 13 -6.89 -0.93 6.09
C MET A 13 -7.27 -1.38 4.68
N VAL A 14 -7.34 -0.43 3.75
CA VAL A 14 -7.62 -0.75 2.35
C VAL A 14 -6.49 -1.59 1.76
N LEU A 15 -5.24 -1.20 2.04
CA LEU A 15 -4.08 -1.94 1.54
C LEU A 15 -4.05 -3.38 2.05
N LYS A 16 -4.55 -3.60 3.26
CA LYS A 16 -4.63 -4.94 3.84
C LYS A 16 -5.70 -5.82 3.19
N THR A 17 -6.54 -5.27 2.33
CA THR A 17 -7.52 -6.05 1.60
C THR A 17 -7.03 -6.48 0.21
N ILE A 18 -5.87 -6.01 -0.19
CA ILE A 18 -5.31 -6.29 -1.51
C ILE A 18 -4.23 -7.37 -1.37
N TYR A 19 -4.34 -8.40 -2.18
CA TYR A 19 -3.44 -9.55 -2.11
C TYR A 19 -2.57 -9.64 -3.33
N ASP A 20 -1.33 -10.09 -3.13
CA ASP A 20 -0.45 -10.44 -4.24
C ASP A 20 -1.06 -11.65 -4.94
N PRO A 21 -1.09 -11.66 -6.29
CA PRO A 21 -1.72 -12.78 -7.00
C PRO A 21 -1.03 -14.12 -6.78
N GLU A 22 0.22 -14.11 -6.33
CA GLU A 22 0.99 -15.33 -6.17
C GLU A 22 1.11 -15.81 -4.73
N LEU A 23 0.76 -14.97 -3.76
CA LEU A 23 0.94 -15.29 -2.34
C LEU A 23 -0.36 -15.06 -1.57
N PRO A 24 -0.69 -15.93 -0.61
CA PRO A 24 -1.94 -15.81 0.14
C PRO A 24 -1.84 -14.83 1.30
N VAL A 25 -1.14 -13.73 1.12
CA VAL A 25 -0.94 -12.70 2.15
C VAL A 25 -1.15 -11.34 1.49
N ASN A 26 -1.77 -10.41 2.22
CA ASN A 26 -2.00 -9.09 1.68
C ASN A 26 -0.70 -8.31 1.50
N ILE A 27 -0.74 -7.32 0.62
CA ILE A 27 0.46 -6.58 0.22
C ILE A 27 1.08 -5.77 1.34
N TYR A 28 0.27 -5.35 2.31
CA TYR A 28 0.80 -4.57 3.42
C TYR A 28 1.66 -5.45 4.33
N GLU A 29 1.15 -6.63 4.70
CA GLU A 29 1.87 -7.57 5.56
C GLU A 29 3.07 -8.18 4.85
N LEU A 30 3.04 -8.26 3.52
CA LEU A 30 4.19 -8.71 2.74
C LEU A 30 5.34 -7.72 2.76
N GLY A 31 5.11 -6.49 3.21
CA GLY A 31 6.15 -5.48 3.21
C GLY A 31 6.38 -4.84 1.85
N LEU A 32 5.38 -4.89 0.98
CA LEU A 32 5.48 -4.28 -0.34
C LEU A 32 5.23 -2.78 -0.31
N ILE A 33 4.62 -2.27 0.75
CA ILE A 33 4.32 -0.85 0.89
C ILE A 33 5.43 -0.21 1.71
N TYR A 34 6.21 0.66 1.07
CA TYR A 34 7.34 1.30 1.73
C TYR A 34 6.91 2.53 2.53
N PHE A 35 6.01 3.33 2.00
CA PHE A 35 5.41 4.39 2.79
C PHE A 35 4.10 4.88 2.17
N VAL A 36 3.33 5.56 3.00
CA VAL A 36 2.08 6.20 2.62
C VAL A 36 2.20 7.65 3.09
N LYS A 37 2.09 8.58 2.17
CA LYS A 37 2.14 10.01 2.49
C LYS A 37 0.81 10.66 2.20
N LEU A 38 0.40 11.54 3.09
CA LEU A 38 -0.83 12.30 2.94
C LEU A 38 -0.50 13.78 2.82
N LYS A 39 -1.21 14.46 1.90
CA LYS A 39 -1.11 15.90 1.75
C LYS A 39 -2.52 16.46 1.74
N LYS A 40 -2.79 17.43 2.59
CA LYS A 40 -4.10 18.06 2.65
C LYS A 40 -4.41 18.77 1.34
N SER A 41 -5.67 18.67 0.92
CA SER A 41 -6.18 19.44 -0.19
C SER A 41 -6.22 20.92 0.18
N LEU A 42 -5.93 21.78 -0.78
CA LEU A 42 -6.02 23.22 -0.57
C LEU A 42 -7.47 23.68 -0.45
N LYS A 43 -8.42 22.86 -0.89
CA LYS A 43 -9.84 23.21 -0.89
C LYS A 43 -10.58 22.74 0.35
N SER A 44 -10.04 21.80 1.10
CA SER A 44 -10.74 21.23 2.24
C SER A 44 -9.75 20.66 3.24
N ASP A 45 -10.04 20.84 4.52
CA ASP A 45 -9.22 20.27 5.58
C ASP A 45 -9.48 18.78 5.80
N THR A 46 -10.53 18.25 5.18
CA THR A 46 -10.94 16.86 5.37
C THR A 46 -10.65 15.98 4.16
N GLU A 47 -10.06 16.56 3.12
CA GLU A 47 -9.71 15.82 1.91
C GLU A 47 -8.21 15.79 1.71
N PHE A 48 -7.70 14.67 1.20
CA PHE A 48 -6.27 14.44 1.09
C PHE A 48 -5.87 13.87 -0.25
N PHE A 49 -4.68 14.23 -0.67
CA PHE A 49 -3.98 13.53 -1.74
C PHE A 49 -3.11 12.48 -1.07
N VAL A 50 -3.12 11.27 -1.61
CA VAL A 50 -2.37 10.15 -1.04
C VAL A 50 -1.30 9.72 -2.03
N ASN A 51 -0.08 9.54 -1.53
CA ASN A 51 1.03 9.03 -2.32
C ASN A 51 1.53 7.76 -1.66
N VAL A 52 1.51 6.65 -2.40
CA VAL A 52 1.97 5.35 -1.92
C VAL A 52 3.22 4.98 -2.70
N GLU A 53 4.29 4.66 -1.99
CA GLU A 53 5.48 4.08 -2.61
C GLU A 53 5.54 2.62 -2.25
N MET A 54 5.67 1.79 -3.27
CA MET A 54 5.63 0.35 -3.09
C MET A 54 6.68 -0.34 -3.95
N THR A 55 6.84 -1.63 -3.70
CA THR A 55 7.65 -2.47 -4.55
C THR A 55 6.88 -3.76 -4.86
N VAL A 56 7.47 -4.61 -5.67
CA VAL A 56 6.98 -5.95 -5.93
C VAL A 56 8.10 -6.92 -5.59
N THR A 57 7.76 -8.21 -5.44
CA THR A 57 8.74 -9.20 -5.01
C THR A 57 9.82 -9.48 -6.05
N SER A 58 9.56 -9.17 -7.31
CA SER A 58 10.50 -9.38 -8.41
C SER A 58 10.17 -8.44 -9.56
N PRO A 59 11.18 -7.91 -10.28
CA PRO A 59 10.94 -7.08 -11.46
C PRO A 59 10.12 -7.79 -12.54
N ASN A 60 10.12 -9.11 -12.53
CA ASN A 60 9.38 -9.92 -13.50
C ASN A 60 8.00 -10.32 -13.02
N CYS A 61 7.59 -9.85 -11.85
CA CYS A 61 6.29 -10.19 -11.30
C CYS A 61 5.18 -9.53 -12.11
N PRO A 62 4.15 -10.28 -12.55
CA PRO A 62 3.02 -9.68 -13.29
C PRO A 62 2.29 -8.61 -12.48
N ALA A 63 2.40 -8.67 -11.17
CA ALA A 63 1.77 -7.70 -10.28
C ALA A 63 2.30 -6.28 -10.45
N ILE A 64 3.47 -6.11 -11.10
CA ILE A 64 4.04 -4.79 -11.30
C ILE A 64 3.11 -3.86 -12.10
N GLU A 65 2.27 -4.44 -12.95
CA GLU A 65 1.31 -3.66 -13.74
C GLU A 65 -0.05 -3.54 -13.06
N SER A 66 -0.50 -4.59 -12.38
CA SER A 66 -1.85 -4.64 -11.83
C SER A 66 -1.98 -4.06 -10.43
N LEU A 67 -1.01 -4.30 -9.55
CA LEU A 67 -1.12 -3.84 -8.16
C LEU A 67 -1.21 -2.33 -8.02
N PRO A 68 -0.40 -1.52 -8.72
CA PRO A 68 -0.53 -0.07 -8.57
C PRO A 68 -1.92 0.44 -8.95
N GLU A 69 -2.50 -0.11 -10.01
CA GLU A 69 -3.85 0.27 -10.43
C GLU A 69 -4.88 -0.14 -9.39
N ASP A 70 -4.77 -1.36 -8.88
CA ASP A 70 -5.69 -1.86 -7.86
C ASP A 70 -5.63 -1.01 -6.60
N ILE A 71 -4.44 -0.62 -6.18
CA ILE A 71 -4.25 0.24 -5.01
C ILE A 71 -4.89 1.60 -5.25
N LYS A 72 -4.58 2.20 -6.39
CA LYS A 72 -5.13 3.51 -6.73
C LYS A 72 -6.64 3.51 -6.70
N GLU A 73 -7.26 2.56 -7.36
CA GLU A 73 -8.71 2.46 -7.40
C GLU A 73 -9.31 2.26 -6.01
N ALA A 74 -8.74 1.36 -5.23
CA ALA A 74 -9.27 1.05 -3.91
C ALA A 74 -9.14 2.23 -2.95
N VAL A 75 -8.00 2.90 -2.95
CA VAL A 75 -7.76 4.03 -2.05
C VAL A 75 -8.62 5.23 -2.45
N GLU A 76 -8.79 5.46 -3.75
CA GLU A 76 -9.61 6.58 -4.23
C GLU A 76 -11.10 6.42 -3.91
N LYS A 77 -11.54 5.22 -3.52
CA LYS A 77 -12.92 5.02 -3.08
C LYS A 77 -13.18 5.58 -1.69
N LEU A 78 -12.14 5.88 -0.93
CA LEU A 78 -12.31 6.49 0.39
C LEU A 78 -12.79 7.94 0.22
N VAL A 79 -13.78 8.31 1.03
CA VAL A 79 -14.41 9.64 0.94
C VAL A 79 -13.40 10.75 1.13
N SER A 80 -12.45 10.55 2.01
CA SER A 80 -11.45 11.58 2.34
C SER A 80 -10.30 11.68 1.35
N VAL A 81 -10.28 10.83 0.32
CA VAL A 81 -9.17 10.82 -0.65
C VAL A 81 -9.64 11.43 -1.96
N VAL A 82 -8.95 12.50 -2.38
CA VAL A 82 -9.23 13.16 -3.64
C VAL A 82 -8.56 12.39 -4.79
N LYS A 83 -7.32 11.98 -4.56
CA LYS A 83 -6.53 11.30 -5.57
C LYS A 83 -5.45 10.47 -4.88
N CYS A 84 -5.14 9.33 -5.46
CA CYS A 84 -4.05 8.48 -5.00
C CYS A 84 -3.06 8.26 -6.14
N ASP A 85 -1.80 8.54 -5.88
CA ASP A 85 -0.71 8.22 -6.80
C ASP A 85 0.10 7.09 -6.20
N VAL A 86 0.46 6.12 -7.03
CA VAL A 86 1.23 4.96 -6.60
C VAL A 86 2.50 4.89 -7.43
N GLU A 87 3.65 4.82 -6.76
CA GLU A 87 4.93 4.69 -7.42
C GLU A 87 5.56 3.37 -7.04
N VAL A 88 6.14 2.69 -8.03
CA VAL A 88 6.85 1.44 -7.81
C VAL A 88 8.34 1.73 -7.82
N THR A 89 9.04 1.25 -6.80
CA THR A 89 10.49 1.40 -6.71
C THR A 89 11.14 0.04 -6.45
N PHE A 90 12.39 -0.10 -6.85
CA PHE A 90 13.18 -1.28 -6.55
C PHE A 90 14.38 -0.93 -5.67
N ASP A 91 14.34 0.23 -5.03
CA ASP A 91 15.41 0.68 -4.15
C ASP A 91 14.82 1.13 -2.80
N PRO A 92 15.01 0.36 -1.76
CA PRO A 92 15.73 -0.92 -1.73
C PRO A 92 14.93 -2.03 -2.38
N PRO A 93 15.58 -3.09 -2.89
CA PRO A 93 14.84 -4.24 -3.42
C PRO A 93 14.12 -4.97 -2.27
N TRP A 94 12.97 -5.55 -2.60
CA TRP A 94 12.20 -6.25 -1.59
C TRP A 94 13.01 -7.43 -1.01
N ASP A 95 12.89 -7.60 0.30
CA ASP A 95 13.51 -8.70 1.00
C ASP A 95 12.49 -9.37 1.92
N ARG A 96 12.65 -10.66 2.11
CA ARG A 96 11.74 -11.45 2.93
C ARG A 96 11.65 -10.94 4.36
N SER A 97 12.70 -10.31 4.86
CA SER A 97 12.71 -9.73 6.20
C SER A 97 11.74 -8.53 6.33
N PHE A 98 11.26 -7.99 5.22
CA PHE A 98 10.29 -6.90 5.25
C PHE A 98 8.89 -7.36 5.62
N MET A 99 8.62 -8.68 5.55
CA MET A 99 7.32 -9.22 5.91
C MET A 99 7.07 -9.11 7.40
N SER A 100 5.81 -8.89 7.76
CA SER A 100 5.39 -8.94 9.16
C SER A 100 5.54 -10.37 9.69
N GLU A 101 5.51 -10.51 11.02
CA GLU A 101 5.52 -11.84 11.63
C GLU A 101 4.35 -12.69 11.15
N GLU A 102 3.18 -12.08 11.03
CA GLU A 102 1.98 -12.79 10.57
C GLU A 102 2.18 -13.33 9.17
N ALA A 103 2.76 -12.53 8.27
CA ALA A 103 3.01 -12.96 6.91
C ALA A 103 4.02 -14.10 6.88
N GLN A 104 5.06 -14.01 7.69
CA GLN A 104 6.06 -15.06 7.75
C GLN A 104 5.49 -16.37 8.27
N LEU A 105 4.59 -16.29 9.27
CA LEU A 105 3.90 -17.47 9.78
C LEU A 105 3.00 -18.10 8.72
N GLU A 106 2.23 -17.26 8.01
CA GLU A 106 1.34 -17.74 6.97
C GLU A 106 2.08 -18.48 5.86
N LEU A 107 3.26 -17.99 5.53
CA LEU A 107 4.05 -18.56 4.44
C LEU A 107 5.03 -19.64 4.92
N GLY A 108 5.03 -19.94 6.20
CA GLY A 108 5.86 -21.03 6.73
C GLY A 108 7.31 -20.67 6.95
N PHE A 109 7.63 -19.39 7.13
CA PHE A 109 9.00 -18.95 7.37
C PHE A 109 9.34 -18.82 8.86
N LEU A 110 8.37 -18.99 9.71
CA LEU A 110 8.58 -18.97 11.17
C LEU A 110 8.17 -20.28 11.78
#